data_7ac4b0be9c3a44f7ce311a82fecd1c25
#
_entry.id   7ac4b0be9c3a44f7ce311a82fecd1c25
#
_cell.length_a   1.000
_cell.length_b   1.000
_cell.length_c   1.000
_cell.angle_alpha   90.00
_cell.angle_beta   90.00
_cell.angle_gamma   90.00
#
_symmetry.space_group_name_H-M   'P 1'
#
loop_
_entity.id
_entity.type
_entity.pdbx_description
1 polymer ?
#
loop_
_entity_poly.entity_id
_entity_poly.type
_entity_poly.pdbx_seq_one_letter_code
_entity_poly.pdbx_strand_id
1 'polypeptide(L)'
;MFRSSAELLYDKLSGIACLYKPADMQMQHFCIIIQERLASVFNQLSCREPMHRVDIKRDYQTGKEIVVTSVDLSDTVQALGPRYQPEDFDIQTIFPLESFSSGLQIVSINDESKRLEQIKDGQPLRCYHIQGKMGESTDTLDANGVVVEKSTYKHVSRSKIERVCALIQSSFQTSMYKYVTYFS
;
A
#
# COMPACT_ATOMS: atom_id res chain seq x y z
N MET A 1 -4.91 31.46 -10.84
CA MET A 1 -5.72 30.53 -10.04
C MET A 1 -4.82 30.00 -8.94
N PHE A 2 -5.10 30.31 -7.69
CA PHE A 2 -4.28 29.82 -6.58
C PHE A 2 -4.68 28.37 -6.32
N ARG A 3 -3.68 27.47 -6.36
CA ARG A 3 -3.90 26.07 -5.99
C ARG A 3 -4.08 25.95 -4.48
N SER A 4 -4.99 25.09 -4.05
CA SER A 4 -5.18 24.79 -2.64
C SER A 4 -3.97 24.05 -2.04
N SER A 5 -3.84 24.06 -0.72
CA SER A 5 -2.75 23.32 -0.05
C SER A 5 -2.85 21.82 -0.30
N ALA A 6 -4.06 21.27 -0.39
CA ALA A 6 -4.29 19.87 -0.69
C ALA A 6 -3.82 19.50 -2.11
N GLU A 7 -4.13 20.32 -3.13
CA GLU A 7 -3.68 20.07 -4.51
C GLU A 7 -2.15 20.12 -4.64
N LEU A 8 -1.50 21.11 -4.00
CA LEU A 8 -0.05 21.23 -4.01
C LEU A 8 0.66 20.04 -3.35
N LEU A 9 0.07 19.48 -2.29
CA LEU A 9 0.60 18.32 -1.62
C LEU A 9 0.32 17.04 -2.42
N TYR A 10 -0.85 16.93 -3.04
CA TYR A 10 -1.22 15.77 -3.85
C TYR A 10 -0.28 15.62 -5.05
N ASP A 11 0.02 16.70 -5.76
CA ASP A 11 0.96 16.71 -6.89
C ASP A 11 2.39 16.28 -6.49
N LYS A 12 2.73 16.44 -5.21
CA LYS A 12 4.04 16.05 -4.65
C LYS A 12 4.01 14.71 -3.93
N LEU A 13 2.83 14.13 -3.75
CA LEU A 13 2.65 12.87 -3.04
C LEU A 13 2.95 11.72 -3.99
N SER A 14 4.20 11.53 -4.29
CA SER A 14 4.69 10.33 -4.96
C SER A 14 5.99 9.90 -4.28
N GLY A 15 6.16 8.62 -4.11
CA GLY A 15 7.37 8.13 -3.47
C GLY A 15 7.26 6.70 -2.99
N ILE A 16 8.35 6.25 -2.39
CA ILE A 16 8.44 4.93 -1.76
C ILE A 16 8.51 5.12 -0.26
N ALA A 17 7.66 4.41 0.44
CA ALA A 17 7.62 4.38 1.89
C ALA A 17 7.85 2.96 2.42
N CYS A 18 8.39 2.88 3.62
CA CYS A 18 8.54 1.64 4.36
C CYS A 18 7.62 1.71 5.57
N LEU A 19 6.57 0.91 5.56
CA LEU A 19 5.53 0.93 6.59
C LEU A 19 5.50 -0.39 7.35
N TYR A 20 5.17 -0.33 8.63
CA TYR A 20 5.02 -1.53 9.45
C TYR A 20 3.64 -2.15 9.24
N LYS A 21 3.61 -3.39 8.75
CA LYS A 21 2.40 -4.20 8.66
C LYS A 21 2.27 -5.04 9.95
N PRO A 22 1.16 -4.96 10.68
CA PRO A 22 0.92 -5.84 11.83
C PRO A 22 0.60 -7.27 11.37
N ALA A 23 0.72 -8.22 12.30
CA ALA A 23 0.25 -9.59 12.11
C ALA A 23 -1.28 -9.64 11.96
N ASP A 24 -1.78 -10.74 11.43
CA ASP A 24 -3.20 -11.04 11.23
C ASP A 24 -3.96 -10.02 10.35
N MET A 25 -3.22 -9.37 9.45
CA MET A 25 -3.77 -8.42 8.48
C MET A 25 -3.43 -8.85 7.06
N GLN A 26 -4.43 -8.97 6.21
CA GLN A 26 -4.24 -9.20 4.78
C GLN A 26 -3.61 -7.97 4.11
N MET A 27 -2.74 -8.19 3.11
CA MET A 27 -2.06 -7.10 2.42
C MET A 27 -3.03 -6.13 1.72
N GLN A 28 -4.10 -6.64 1.13
CA GLN A 28 -5.13 -5.80 0.51
C GLN A 28 -5.78 -4.85 1.52
N HIS A 29 -6.15 -5.37 2.70
CA HIS A 29 -6.72 -4.55 3.76
C HIS A 29 -5.72 -3.50 4.29
N PHE A 30 -4.44 -3.86 4.39
CA PHE A 30 -3.38 -2.93 4.74
C PHE A 30 -3.29 -1.76 3.73
N CYS A 31 -3.35 -2.02 2.43
CA CYS A 31 -3.35 -0.99 1.40
C CYS A 31 -4.60 -0.09 1.49
N ILE A 32 -5.78 -0.67 1.70
CA ILE A 32 -7.04 0.08 1.86
C ILE A 32 -6.94 1.04 3.05
N ILE A 33 -6.43 0.60 4.20
CA ILE A 33 -6.23 1.47 5.37
C ILE A 33 -5.32 2.65 5.05
N ILE A 34 -4.25 2.44 4.26
CA ILE A 34 -3.37 3.52 3.85
C ILE A 34 -4.12 4.53 2.98
N GLN A 35 -4.86 4.06 1.98
CA GLN A 35 -5.68 4.87 1.08
C GLN A 35 -6.71 5.70 1.85
N GLU A 36 -7.48 5.07 2.74
CA GLU A 36 -8.48 5.73 3.58
C GLU A 36 -7.85 6.81 4.48
N ARG A 37 -6.68 6.52 5.05
CA ARG A 37 -5.96 7.49 5.89
C ARG A 37 -5.45 8.67 5.08
N LEU A 38 -4.90 8.43 3.91
CA LEU A 38 -4.47 9.50 3.01
C LEU A 38 -5.67 10.37 2.60
N ALA A 39 -6.76 9.77 2.13
CA ALA A 39 -7.99 10.49 1.77
C ALA A 39 -8.52 11.33 2.95
N SER A 40 -8.57 10.75 4.15
CA SER A 40 -9.00 11.46 5.35
C SER A 40 -8.13 12.68 5.67
N VAL A 41 -6.80 12.53 5.60
CA VAL A 41 -5.85 13.62 5.85
C VAL A 41 -5.98 14.71 4.79
N PHE A 42 -6.05 14.34 3.52
CA PHE A 42 -6.19 15.30 2.42
C PHE A 42 -7.49 16.10 2.48
N ASN A 43 -8.59 15.47 2.90
CA ASN A 43 -9.87 16.17 3.07
C ASN A 43 -9.91 17.10 4.29
N GLN A 44 -8.95 16.99 5.24
CA GLN A 44 -8.79 17.93 6.35
C GLN A 44 -7.97 19.17 5.96
N LEU A 45 -7.23 19.09 4.84
CA LEU A 45 -6.48 20.23 4.32
C LEU A 45 -7.40 21.21 3.61
N SER A 46 -6.90 22.43 3.37
CA SER A 46 -7.60 23.40 2.56
C SER A 46 -7.72 22.88 1.12
N CYS A 47 -8.91 22.43 0.76
CA CYS A 47 -9.26 22.00 -0.58
C CYS A 47 -9.68 23.20 -1.44
N ARG A 48 -9.78 23.01 -2.77
CA ARG A 48 -10.27 24.04 -3.66
C ARG A 48 -11.73 24.40 -3.33
N GLU A 49 -12.02 25.67 -3.45
CA GLU A 49 -13.41 26.15 -3.35
C GLU A 49 -14.26 25.62 -4.51
N PRO A 50 -15.60 25.52 -4.29
CA PRO A 50 -16.54 25.18 -5.36
C PRO A 50 -16.39 26.13 -6.55
N MET A 51 -16.58 25.63 -7.76
CA MET A 51 -16.57 26.46 -8.96
C MET A 51 -17.71 27.46 -8.93
N HIS A 52 -17.52 28.56 -9.63
CA HIS A 52 -18.57 29.56 -9.82
C HIS A 52 -19.23 29.35 -11.19
N ARG A 53 -20.55 29.34 -11.17
CA ARG A 53 -21.38 29.33 -12.38
C ARG A 53 -21.73 30.75 -12.74
N VAL A 54 -21.63 31.07 -14.03
CA VAL A 54 -22.03 32.35 -14.59
C VAL A 54 -23.37 32.19 -15.31
N ASP A 55 -24.37 32.85 -14.79
CA ASP A 55 -25.73 32.88 -15.39
C ASP A 55 -25.98 34.24 -15.99
N ILE A 56 -26.49 34.29 -17.21
CA ILE A 56 -26.97 35.52 -17.86
C ILE A 56 -28.46 35.62 -17.58
N LYS A 57 -28.84 36.61 -16.78
CA LYS A 57 -30.26 36.87 -16.44
C LYS A 57 -30.69 38.21 -17.03
N ARG A 58 -31.93 38.28 -17.45
CA ARG A 58 -32.53 39.55 -17.91
C ARG A 58 -33.07 40.28 -16.68
N ASP A 59 -32.62 41.51 -16.51
CA ASP A 59 -33.15 42.41 -15.47
C ASP A 59 -34.58 42.80 -15.84
N TYR A 60 -35.55 42.49 -15.00
CA TYR A 60 -36.96 42.75 -15.21
C TYR A 60 -37.32 44.23 -15.22
N GLN A 61 -36.48 45.11 -14.62
CA GLN A 61 -36.74 46.55 -14.56
C GLN A 61 -36.17 47.31 -15.76
N THR A 62 -34.98 46.91 -16.20
CA THR A 62 -34.26 47.64 -17.26
C THR A 62 -34.29 46.92 -18.61
N GLY A 63 -34.71 45.64 -18.64
CA GLY A 63 -34.71 44.78 -19.84
C GLY A 63 -33.29 44.37 -20.31
N LYS A 64 -32.23 44.81 -19.61
CA LYS A 64 -30.86 44.52 -19.98
C LYS A 64 -30.40 43.16 -19.43
N GLU A 65 -29.49 42.54 -20.14
CA GLU A 65 -28.83 41.33 -19.67
C GLU A 65 -27.79 41.68 -18.62
N ILE A 66 -27.90 41.00 -17.47
CA ILE A 66 -26.94 41.11 -16.36
C ILE A 66 -26.27 39.75 -16.14
N VAL A 67 -24.99 39.79 -15.88
CA VAL A 67 -24.18 38.61 -15.54
C VAL A 67 -24.23 38.41 -14.02
N VAL A 68 -24.77 37.29 -13.60
CA VAL A 68 -24.83 36.89 -12.18
C VAL A 68 -23.93 35.73 -11.96
N THR A 69 -22.94 35.90 -11.10
CA THR A 69 -22.06 34.83 -10.69
C THR A 69 -22.58 34.22 -9.39
N SER A 70 -22.81 32.93 -9.38
CA SER A 70 -23.23 32.16 -8.20
C SER A 70 -22.34 30.94 -8.00
N VAL A 71 -22.29 30.45 -6.77
CA VAL A 71 -21.57 29.20 -6.47
C VAL A 71 -22.29 28.05 -7.17
N ASP A 72 -21.54 27.20 -7.85
CA ASP A 72 -22.09 25.97 -8.44
C ASP A 72 -22.37 24.96 -7.32
N LEU A 73 -23.63 24.78 -7.00
CA LEU A 73 -24.07 23.85 -5.96
C LEU A 73 -23.75 22.39 -6.28
N SER A 74 -23.62 22.04 -7.57
CA SER A 74 -23.25 20.69 -7.98
C SER A 74 -21.80 20.35 -7.66
N ASP A 75 -20.94 21.37 -7.48
CA ASP A 75 -19.52 21.20 -7.13
C ASP A 75 -19.25 21.39 -5.61
N THR A 76 -20.29 21.37 -4.80
CA THR A 76 -20.16 21.44 -3.34
C THR A 76 -19.87 20.06 -2.72
N VAL A 77 -19.24 20.05 -1.54
CA VAL A 77 -18.99 18.82 -0.78
C VAL A 77 -20.28 18.08 -0.43
N GLN A 78 -21.39 18.79 -0.26
CA GLN A 78 -22.71 18.19 0.01
C GLN A 78 -23.26 17.41 -1.20
N ALA A 79 -22.92 17.82 -2.41
CA ALA A 79 -23.39 17.17 -3.64
C ALA A 79 -22.43 16.07 -4.12
N LEU A 80 -21.12 16.32 -4.07
CA LEU A 80 -20.09 15.40 -4.59
C LEU A 80 -19.47 14.50 -3.51
N GLY A 81 -19.64 14.83 -2.24
CA GLY A 81 -18.90 14.18 -1.15
C GLY A 81 -17.48 14.74 -0.98
N PRO A 82 -16.62 14.03 -0.24
CA PRO A 82 -15.23 14.44 0.00
C PRO A 82 -14.45 14.61 -1.31
N ARG A 83 -13.55 15.58 -1.35
CA ARG A 83 -12.78 15.92 -2.57
C ARG A 83 -11.79 14.83 -2.97
N TYR A 84 -11.27 14.12 -1.99
CA TYR A 84 -10.33 13.01 -2.19
C TYR A 84 -10.98 11.72 -1.74
N GLN A 85 -10.98 10.74 -2.62
CA GLN A 85 -11.47 9.39 -2.36
C GLN A 85 -10.27 8.45 -2.13
N PRO A 86 -10.43 7.31 -1.43
CA PRO A 86 -9.37 6.32 -1.28
C PRO A 86 -8.77 5.88 -2.62
N GLU A 87 -9.58 5.76 -3.66
CA GLU A 87 -9.22 5.32 -5.00
C GLU A 87 -8.31 6.31 -5.75
N ASP A 88 -8.25 7.56 -5.29
CA ASP A 88 -7.34 8.57 -5.87
C ASP A 88 -5.87 8.28 -5.53
N PHE A 89 -5.61 7.42 -4.53
CA PHE A 89 -4.27 7.07 -4.09
C PHE A 89 -3.90 5.67 -4.58
N ASP A 90 -3.02 5.58 -5.58
CA ASP A 90 -2.49 4.30 -6.04
C ASP A 90 -1.41 3.81 -5.06
N ILE A 91 -1.68 2.65 -4.43
CA ILE A 91 -0.77 2.00 -3.49
C ILE A 91 -0.35 0.65 -4.05
N GLN A 92 0.91 0.53 -4.38
CA GLN A 92 1.49 -0.73 -4.85
C GLN A 92 2.53 -1.24 -3.84
N THR A 93 2.69 -2.55 -3.79
CA THR A 93 3.59 -3.20 -2.84
C THR A 93 4.50 -4.19 -3.53
N ILE A 94 5.73 -4.35 -3.02
CA ILE A 94 6.63 -5.44 -3.41
C ILE A 94 6.95 -6.31 -2.21
N PHE A 95 7.23 -7.58 -2.50
CA PHE A 95 7.53 -8.59 -1.48
C PHE A 95 6.46 -8.65 -0.38
N PRO A 96 5.19 -8.87 -0.75
CA PRO A 96 4.09 -8.82 0.20
C PRO A 96 4.32 -9.83 1.33
N LEU A 97 4.07 -9.37 2.55
CA LEU A 97 4.08 -10.23 3.73
C LEU A 97 2.77 -11.01 3.82
N GLU A 98 2.87 -12.27 4.24
CA GLU A 98 1.70 -13.10 4.52
C GLU A 98 0.83 -12.50 5.62
N SER A 99 -0.45 -12.91 5.70
CA SER A 99 -1.40 -12.35 6.65
C SER A 99 -0.93 -12.47 8.10
N PHE A 100 -0.43 -13.63 8.49
CA PHE A 100 0.06 -13.91 9.84
C PHE A 100 1.41 -13.26 10.17
N SER A 101 2.15 -12.80 9.16
CA SER A 101 3.46 -12.18 9.34
C SER A 101 3.35 -10.69 9.64
N SER A 102 4.22 -10.20 10.49
CA SER A 102 4.40 -8.77 10.75
C SER A 102 5.79 -8.29 10.33
N GLY A 103 5.91 -7.03 9.97
CA GLY A 103 7.20 -6.48 9.60
C GLY A 103 7.13 -5.26 8.70
N LEU A 104 8.27 -4.89 8.15
CA LEU A 104 8.39 -3.77 7.24
C LEU A 104 7.91 -4.16 5.84
N GLN A 105 6.97 -3.38 5.32
CA GLN A 105 6.45 -3.51 3.97
C GLN A 105 6.83 -2.30 3.15
N ILE A 106 7.43 -2.53 1.99
CA ILE A 106 7.73 -1.46 1.03
C ILE A 106 6.48 -1.22 0.19
N VAL A 107 6.08 0.04 0.16
CA VAL A 107 4.92 0.51 -0.62
C VAL A 107 5.35 1.67 -1.50
N SER A 108 4.79 1.77 -2.70
CA SER A 108 4.81 2.99 -3.49
C SER A 108 3.49 3.72 -3.34
N ILE A 109 3.57 5.02 -3.40
CA ILE A 109 2.42 5.92 -3.40
C ILE A 109 2.44 6.64 -4.74
N ASN A 110 1.34 6.56 -5.48
CA ASN A 110 1.14 7.13 -6.79
C ASN A 110 2.19 6.63 -7.83
N ASP A 111 2.60 7.43 -8.79
CA ASP A 111 3.30 7.05 -10.02
C ASP A 111 4.79 6.62 -9.83
N GLU A 112 5.09 5.82 -8.81
CA GLU A 112 6.45 5.33 -8.52
C GLU A 112 6.66 3.83 -8.81
N SER A 113 5.80 3.23 -9.62
CA SER A 113 5.88 1.81 -9.99
C SER A 113 7.24 1.41 -10.58
N LYS A 114 7.85 2.27 -11.42
CA LYS A 114 9.18 2.02 -12.01
C LYS A 114 10.29 1.92 -10.97
N ARG A 115 10.26 2.80 -9.96
CA ARG A 115 11.23 2.73 -8.85
C ARG A 115 11.02 1.49 -7.99
N LEU A 116 9.75 1.11 -7.80
CA LEU A 116 9.41 -0.09 -7.08
C LEU A 116 9.98 -1.33 -7.78
N GLU A 117 9.85 -1.41 -9.11
CA GLU A 117 10.45 -2.47 -9.93
C GLU A 117 11.98 -2.48 -9.84
N GLN A 118 12.63 -1.33 -9.91
CA GLN A 118 14.09 -1.24 -9.73
C GLN A 118 14.55 -1.80 -8.37
N ILE A 119 13.80 -1.53 -7.29
CA ILE A 119 14.10 -2.12 -5.98
C ILE A 119 13.89 -3.63 -6.00
N LYS A 120 12.85 -4.10 -6.68
CA LYS A 120 12.58 -5.54 -6.82
C LYS A 120 13.69 -6.24 -7.59
N ASP A 121 14.15 -5.65 -8.68
CA ASP A 121 15.22 -6.19 -9.54
C ASP A 121 16.59 -6.13 -8.86
N GLY A 122 16.81 -5.13 -8.00
CA GLY A 122 18.01 -5.03 -7.16
C GLY A 122 18.11 -6.10 -6.06
N GLN A 123 17.09 -6.92 -5.87
CA GLN A 123 17.03 -8.04 -4.92
C GLN A 123 17.64 -7.71 -3.54
N PRO A 124 17.08 -6.73 -2.81
CA PRO A 124 17.66 -6.31 -1.55
C PRO A 124 17.68 -7.44 -0.53
N LEU A 125 18.70 -7.44 0.31
CA LEU A 125 18.81 -8.40 1.41
C LEU A 125 17.60 -8.27 2.35
N ARG A 126 16.89 -9.38 2.55
CA ARG A 126 15.73 -9.47 3.45
C ARG A 126 16.08 -10.38 4.62
N CYS A 127 15.78 -9.92 5.81
CA CYS A 127 15.99 -10.71 7.04
C CYS A 127 14.62 -11.11 7.61
N TYR A 128 14.43 -12.39 7.89
CA TYR A 128 13.23 -12.93 8.50
C TYR A 128 13.55 -13.53 9.86
N HIS A 129 12.74 -13.21 10.84
CA HIS A 129 12.76 -13.87 12.15
C HIS A 129 11.59 -14.84 12.21
N ILE A 130 11.89 -16.14 12.34
CA ILE A 130 10.88 -17.20 12.33
C ILE A 130 10.89 -17.89 13.68
N GLN A 131 9.73 -18.02 14.30
CA GLN A 131 9.50 -18.83 15.49
C GLN A 131 8.66 -20.05 15.12
N GLY A 132 9.13 -21.23 15.49
CA GLY A 132 8.44 -22.48 15.20
C GLY A 132 8.32 -23.37 16.44
N LYS A 133 7.25 -24.14 16.51
CA LYS A 133 7.04 -25.19 17.51
C LYS A 133 7.36 -26.54 16.90
N MET A 134 8.25 -27.30 17.53
CA MET A 134 8.59 -28.64 17.07
C MET A 134 7.59 -29.68 17.54
N GLY A 135 7.45 -30.74 16.75
CA GLY A 135 6.65 -31.91 17.09
C GLY A 135 5.17 -31.81 16.72
N GLU A 136 4.76 -30.72 16.10
CA GLU A 136 3.41 -30.54 15.57
C GLU A 136 3.49 -29.97 14.15
N SER A 137 2.67 -30.48 13.26
CA SER A 137 2.46 -29.95 11.92
C SER A 137 1.01 -29.56 11.74
N THR A 138 0.76 -28.40 11.13
CA THR A 138 -0.58 -27.90 10.83
C THR A 138 -0.85 -28.01 9.33
N ASP A 139 -2.10 -28.04 8.94
CA ASP A 139 -2.55 -28.10 7.55
C ASP A 139 -2.12 -26.89 6.73
N THR A 140 -2.07 -25.71 7.36
CA THR A 140 -1.64 -24.46 6.75
C THR A 140 -0.14 -24.15 6.93
N LEU A 141 0.59 -24.98 7.69
CA LEU A 141 2.01 -24.80 8.05
C LEU A 141 2.28 -23.53 8.87
N ASP A 142 1.25 -22.92 9.44
CA ASP A 142 1.34 -21.77 10.33
C ASP A 142 0.68 -22.06 11.69
N ALA A 143 0.76 -21.10 12.63
CA ALA A 143 0.24 -21.26 13.98
C ALA A 143 -1.30 -21.28 14.05
N ASN A 144 -2.00 -20.81 13.02
CA ASN A 144 -3.45 -20.70 12.97
C ASN A 144 -4.12 -21.96 12.40
N GLY A 145 -3.34 -22.87 11.80
CA GLY A 145 -3.83 -24.09 11.20
C GLY A 145 -4.24 -25.15 12.22
N VAL A 146 -4.99 -26.15 11.75
CA VAL A 146 -5.37 -27.32 12.56
C VAL A 146 -4.21 -28.31 12.60
N VAL A 147 -3.88 -28.82 13.79
CA VAL A 147 -2.82 -29.82 13.94
C VAL A 147 -3.23 -31.11 13.27
N VAL A 148 -2.53 -31.51 12.20
CA VAL A 148 -2.76 -32.71 11.42
C VAL A 148 -1.81 -33.86 11.78
N GLU A 149 -0.61 -33.53 12.28
CA GLU A 149 0.38 -34.55 12.63
C GLU A 149 1.12 -34.16 13.92
N LYS A 150 1.42 -35.17 14.76
CA LYS A 150 2.27 -35.03 15.94
C LYS A 150 3.40 -36.03 15.86
N SER A 151 4.62 -35.56 16.08
CA SER A 151 5.81 -36.38 16.04
C SER A 151 6.77 -36.08 17.19
N THR A 152 7.66 -37.03 17.48
CA THR A 152 8.70 -36.82 18.52
C THR A 152 9.84 -36.00 17.95
N TYR A 153 10.35 -35.04 18.71
CA TYR A 153 11.44 -34.13 18.29
C TYR A 153 12.69 -34.22 19.17
N LYS A 154 12.72 -35.15 20.17
CA LYS A 154 13.87 -35.28 21.08
C LYS A 154 15.22 -35.58 20.39
N HIS A 155 15.16 -36.13 19.17
CA HIS A 155 16.34 -36.44 18.35
C HIS A 155 16.84 -35.24 17.52
N VAL A 156 16.08 -34.12 17.51
CA VAL A 156 16.43 -32.91 16.78
C VAL A 156 17.35 -32.06 17.66
N SER A 157 18.57 -31.84 17.21
CA SER A 157 19.55 -30.97 17.88
C SER A 157 19.71 -29.67 17.10
N ARG A 158 20.17 -28.63 17.78
CA ARG A 158 20.44 -27.32 17.15
C ARG A 158 21.36 -27.45 15.93
N SER A 159 22.40 -28.25 16.01
CA SER A 159 23.31 -28.47 14.89
C SER A 159 22.68 -29.12 13.66
N LYS A 160 21.68 -29.99 13.87
CA LYS A 160 20.89 -30.54 12.74
C LYS A 160 20.04 -29.48 12.07
N ILE A 161 19.40 -28.61 12.85
CA ILE A 161 18.59 -27.50 12.32
C ILE A 161 19.47 -26.53 11.54
N GLU A 162 20.60 -26.10 12.14
CA GLU A 162 21.56 -25.19 11.48
C GLU A 162 22.09 -25.79 10.15
N ARG A 163 22.35 -27.10 10.13
CA ARG A 163 22.77 -27.78 8.89
C ARG A 163 21.67 -27.75 7.82
N VAL A 164 20.42 -28.02 8.18
CA VAL A 164 19.28 -27.97 7.24
C VAL A 164 19.08 -26.54 6.73
N CYS A 165 19.11 -25.55 7.59
CA CYS A 165 19.03 -24.14 7.22
C CYS A 165 20.15 -23.74 6.25
N ALA A 166 21.40 -24.15 6.53
CA ALA A 166 22.53 -23.89 5.65
C ALA A 166 22.37 -24.55 4.27
N LEU A 167 21.85 -25.79 4.22
CA LEU A 167 21.58 -26.49 2.95
C LEU A 167 20.50 -25.75 2.13
N ILE A 168 19.40 -25.33 2.77
CA ILE A 168 18.35 -24.57 2.10
C ILE A 168 18.91 -23.25 1.57
N GLN A 169 19.65 -22.53 2.39
CA GLN A 169 20.25 -21.25 2.02
C GLN A 169 21.25 -21.39 0.86
N SER A 170 22.08 -22.43 0.86
CA SER A 170 23.03 -22.69 -0.21
C SER A 170 22.35 -23.10 -1.53
N SER A 171 21.28 -23.87 -1.46
CA SER A 171 20.49 -24.24 -2.66
C SER A 171 19.80 -23.03 -3.30
N PHE A 172 19.32 -22.12 -2.49
CA PHE A 172 18.76 -20.84 -2.97
C PHE A 172 19.81 -19.97 -3.64
N GLN A 173 20.99 -19.82 -3.04
CA GLN A 173 22.10 -19.09 -3.66
C GLN A 173 22.54 -19.70 -4.98
N THR A 174 22.67 -21.01 -5.04
CA THR A 174 23.06 -21.72 -6.29
C THR A 174 22.02 -21.53 -7.38
N SER A 175 20.72 -21.54 -7.05
CA SER A 175 19.64 -21.26 -8.00
C SER A 175 19.70 -19.81 -8.50
N MET A 176 19.95 -18.84 -7.62
CA MET A 176 20.11 -17.45 -7.99
C MET A 176 21.28 -17.23 -8.96
N TYR A 177 22.44 -17.83 -8.70
CA TYR A 177 23.58 -17.75 -9.63
C TYR A 177 23.30 -18.39 -10.99
N LYS A 178 22.54 -19.47 -11.06
CA LYS A 178 22.12 -20.07 -12.32
C LYS A 178 21.20 -19.15 -13.14
N TYR A 179 20.29 -18.46 -12.49
CA TYR A 179 19.40 -17.50 -13.18
C TYR A 179 20.17 -16.29 -13.74
N VAL A 180 21.12 -15.74 -12.98
CA VAL A 180 21.94 -14.59 -13.45
C VAL A 180 22.81 -14.96 -14.67
N THR A 181 23.37 -16.17 -14.72
CA THR A 181 24.19 -16.64 -15.84
C THR A 181 23.41 -16.97 -17.11
N TYR A 182 22.08 -17.09 -17.04
CA TYR A 182 21.24 -17.29 -18.25
C TYR A 182 20.80 -15.98 -18.92
N PHE A 183 20.96 -14.84 -18.27
CA PHE A 183 20.54 -13.51 -18.77
C PHE A 183 21.74 -12.57 -19.06
N SER A 184 22.96 -13.01 -18.88
CA SER A 184 24.19 -12.34 -19.30
C SER A 184 24.74 -12.98 -20.58
#